data_61834270a9aa1a9414572528ef509e31
#
_entry.id   61834270a9aa1a9414572528ef509e31
#
_cell.length_a   1.000
_cell.length_b   1.000
_cell.length_c   1.000
_cell.angle_alpha   90.00
_cell.angle_beta   90.00
_cell.angle_gamma   90.00
#
_symmetry.space_group_name_H-M   'P 1'
#
loop_
_entity.id
_entity.type
_entity.pdbx_description
1 polymer ?
#
loop_
_entity_poly.entity_id
_entity_poly.type
_entity_poly.pdbx_seq_one_letter_code
_entity_poly.pdbx_strand_id
1 'polypeptide(L)'
;KPELKFYDSANKNKYLVDQDGLWSSAAATNYMSTALAQYTESNKNMIELVIANNDEMALGAISALQTAGYNKDGKTVIPVFGVDATDAAKSAIKSGSMIGTIKQDAEGMATAITTVMKNLLNGTNALEGIDSANTVGTWRVNIPYSAYTSESE
;
A
#
# COMPACT_ATOMS: atom_id res chain seq x y z
N LYS A 1 6.37 14.86 -17.38
CA LYS A 1 6.00 14.19 -16.10
C LYS A 1 7.29 13.73 -15.44
N PRO A 2 7.47 13.90 -14.11
CA PRO A 2 8.60 13.32 -13.43
C PRO A 2 8.59 11.80 -13.60
N GLU A 3 9.74 11.22 -13.88
CA GLU A 3 9.92 9.78 -14.01
C GLU A 3 10.25 9.19 -12.64
N LEU A 4 9.51 8.15 -12.22
CA LEU A 4 9.85 7.39 -11.02
C LEU A 4 11.06 6.51 -11.31
N LYS A 5 12.10 6.65 -10.50
CA LYS A 5 13.31 5.83 -10.58
C LYS A 5 13.51 5.06 -9.29
N PHE A 6 13.81 3.78 -9.40
CA PHE A 6 14.20 3.01 -8.22
C PHE A 6 15.56 3.51 -7.71
N TYR A 7 15.69 3.70 -6.40
CA TYR A 7 16.85 4.34 -5.77
C TYR A 7 18.18 3.61 -6.01
N ASP A 8 18.14 2.28 -6.11
CA ASP A 8 19.31 1.44 -6.38
C ASP A 8 19.30 0.96 -7.83
N SER A 9 20.17 1.54 -8.66
CA SER A 9 20.28 1.18 -10.07
C SER A 9 20.82 -0.25 -10.30
N ALA A 10 21.48 -0.85 -9.31
CA ALA A 10 21.98 -2.22 -9.37
C ALA A 10 20.85 -3.25 -9.17
N ASN A 11 19.77 -2.87 -8.50
CA ASN A 11 18.60 -3.73 -8.34
C ASN A 11 17.76 -3.74 -9.64
N LYS A 12 17.99 -4.76 -10.47
CA LYS A 12 17.29 -4.92 -11.76
C LYS A 12 15.78 -5.14 -11.62
N ASN A 13 15.33 -5.66 -10.50
CA ASN A 13 13.91 -5.92 -10.22
C ASN A 13 13.16 -4.63 -9.87
N LYS A 14 13.85 -3.60 -9.41
CA LYS A 14 13.29 -2.30 -8.99
C LYS A 14 12.28 -2.42 -7.83
N TYR A 15 12.44 -3.42 -6.96
CA TYR A 15 11.69 -3.59 -5.73
C TYR A 15 12.51 -4.39 -4.70
N LEU A 16 12.09 -4.31 -3.43
CA LEU A 16 12.61 -5.12 -2.33
C LEU A 16 11.52 -6.08 -1.88
N VAL A 17 11.91 -7.28 -1.45
CA VAL A 17 11.00 -8.35 -1.03
C VAL A 17 11.30 -8.72 0.41
N ASP A 18 10.27 -8.83 1.23
CA ASP A 18 10.38 -9.49 2.53
C ASP A 18 10.74 -10.98 2.29
N GLN A 19 11.97 -11.35 2.67
CA GLN A 19 12.52 -12.68 2.39
C GLN A 19 11.78 -13.80 3.14
N ASP A 20 11.15 -13.45 4.25
CA ASP A 20 10.34 -14.39 5.05
C ASP A 20 8.90 -14.52 4.52
N GLY A 21 8.51 -13.67 3.56
CA GLY A 21 7.18 -13.70 2.95
C GLY A 21 6.05 -13.30 3.89
N LEU A 22 6.37 -12.61 4.99
CA LEU A 22 5.42 -12.25 6.05
C LEU A 22 4.77 -10.87 5.85
N TRP A 23 5.17 -10.13 4.82
CA TRP A 23 4.69 -8.76 4.56
C TRP A 23 4.88 -7.83 5.76
N SER A 24 6.03 -7.98 6.44
CA SER A 24 6.24 -7.49 7.79
C SER A 24 6.76 -6.06 7.85
N SER A 25 6.30 -5.34 8.87
CA SER A 25 6.83 -4.05 9.27
C SER A 25 8.35 -4.10 9.55
N ALA A 26 8.82 -5.20 10.16
CA ALA A 26 10.23 -5.37 10.52
C ALA A 26 11.14 -5.42 9.28
N ALA A 27 10.77 -6.16 8.24
CA ALA A 27 11.52 -6.20 6.99
C ALA A 27 11.61 -4.81 6.33
N ALA A 28 10.49 -4.09 6.26
CA ALA A 28 10.46 -2.74 5.70
C ALA A 28 11.29 -1.75 6.51
N THR A 29 11.27 -1.84 7.85
CA THR A 29 12.11 -1.02 8.74
C THR A 29 13.59 -1.27 8.47
N ASN A 30 14.01 -2.52 8.33
CA ASN A 30 15.40 -2.89 8.06
C ASN A 30 15.86 -2.40 6.68
N TYR A 31 15.05 -2.59 5.64
CA TYR A 31 15.35 -2.10 4.30
C TYR A 31 15.45 -0.58 4.25
N MET A 32 14.52 0.12 4.88
CA MET A 32 14.52 1.58 4.90
C MET A 32 15.71 2.11 5.69
N SER A 33 16.04 1.52 6.84
CA SER A 33 17.23 1.90 7.63
C SER A 33 18.52 1.70 6.84
N THR A 34 18.63 0.60 6.09
CA THR A 34 19.77 0.33 5.21
C THR A 34 19.87 1.35 4.08
N ALA A 35 18.74 1.67 3.46
CA ALA A 35 18.69 2.68 2.40
C ALA A 35 19.10 4.07 2.92
N LEU A 36 18.58 4.49 4.07
CA LEU A 36 18.89 5.80 4.69
C LEU A 36 20.34 5.94 5.14
N ALA A 37 21.08 4.85 5.33
CA ALA A 37 22.51 4.89 5.58
C ALA A 37 23.36 5.30 4.35
N GLN A 38 22.81 5.09 3.14
CA GLN A 38 23.52 5.32 1.87
C GLN A 38 22.93 6.49 1.07
N TYR A 39 21.61 6.66 1.13
CA TYR A 39 20.86 7.64 0.34
C TYR A 39 20.41 8.77 1.26
N THR A 40 21.10 9.90 1.18
CA THR A 40 20.96 11.02 2.09
C THR A 40 20.91 12.36 1.35
N GLU A 41 20.36 13.38 1.99
CA GLU A 41 20.38 14.75 1.47
C GLU A 41 21.83 15.24 1.26
N SER A 42 22.73 14.90 2.17
CA SER A 42 24.16 15.28 2.06
C SER A 42 24.84 14.70 0.82
N ASN A 43 24.44 13.49 0.44
CA ASN A 43 24.94 12.83 -0.78
C ASN A 43 24.17 13.26 -2.04
N LYS A 44 23.14 14.11 -1.91
CA LYS A 44 22.25 14.55 -3.00
C LYS A 44 21.57 13.40 -3.76
N ASN A 45 21.29 12.33 -3.04
CA ASN A 45 20.65 11.12 -3.58
C ASN A 45 19.56 10.58 -2.64
N MET A 46 18.93 11.45 -1.84
CA MET A 46 17.89 11.06 -0.88
C MET A 46 16.74 10.31 -1.52
N ILE A 47 16.19 9.36 -0.78
CA ILE A 47 14.91 8.72 -1.12
C ILE A 47 13.80 9.78 -1.11
N GLU A 48 13.05 9.88 -2.19
CA GLU A 48 12.02 10.91 -2.37
C GLU A 48 10.59 10.36 -2.27
N LEU A 49 10.43 9.04 -2.31
CA LEU A 49 9.13 8.36 -2.30
C LEU A 49 9.28 6.92 -1.82
N VAL A 50 8.34 6.47 -1.01
CA VAL A 50 8.20 5.07 -0.58
C VAL A 50 6.84 4.54 -1.02
N ILE A 51 6.83 3.41 -1.73
CA ILE A 51 5.62 2.67 -2.08
C ILE A 51 5.73 1.29 -1.46
N ALA A 52 4.84 0.97 -0.55
CA ALA A 52 4.76 -0.33 0.11
C ALA A 52 3.53 -1.11 -0.35
N ASN A 53 3.65 -2.44 -0.39
CA ASN A 53 2.56 -3.29 -0.87
C ASN A 53 1.47 -3.53 0.18
N ASN A 54 1.70 -3.17 1.44
CA ASN A 54 0.68 -3.08 2.48
C ASN A 54 1.02 -1.99 3.51
N ASP A 55 0.07 -1.69 4.39
CA ASP A 55 0.19 -0.64 5.40
C ASP A 55 1.22 -0.99 6.50
N GLU A 56 1.35 -2.27 6.87
CA GLU A 56 2.32 -2.71 7.86
C GLU A 56 3.76 -2.41 7.40
N MET A 57 4.06 -2.67 6.14
CA MET A 57 5.37 -2.33 5.56
C MET A 57 5.53 -0.81 5.42
N ALA A 58 4.49 -0.08 5.06
CA ALA A 58 4.50 1.39 5.01
C ALA A 58 4.84 1.99 6.40
N LEU A 59 4.19 1.51 7.44
CA LEU A 59 4.42 1.95 8.82
C LEU A 59 5.83 1.57 9.32
N GLY A 60 6.35 0.41 8.89
CA GLY A 60 7.73 0.02 9.14
C GLY A 60 8.74 0.99 8.52
N ALA A 61 8.52 1.36 7.26
CA ALA A 61 9.35 2.36 6.59
C ALA A 61 9.26 3.73 7.27
N ILE A 62 8.07 4.17 7.69
CA ILE A 62 7.85 5.41 8.45
C ILE A 62 8.62 5.38 9.77
N SER A 63 8.63 4.27 10.49
CA SER A 63 9.39 4.13 11.74
C SER A 63 10.89 4.38 11.52
N ALA A 64 11.48 3.84 10.46
CA ALA A 64 12.87 4.09 10.10
C ALA A 64 13.11 5.56 9.70
N LEU A 65 12.21 6.14 8.91
CA LEU A 65 12.24 7.56 8.52
C LEU A 65 12.19 8.46 9.75
N GLN A 66 11.30 8.17 10.70
CA GLN A 66 11.19 8.92 11.95
C GLN A 66 12.45 8.81 12.82
N THR A 67 13.08 7.65 12.84
CA THR A 67 14.36 7.46 13.54
C THR A 67 15.46 8.31 12.91
N ALA A 68 15.46 8.45 11.59
CA ALA A 68 16.39 9.31 10.85
C ALA A 68 16.01 10.81 10.88
N GLY A 69 14.90 11.19 11.48
CA GLY A 69 14.47 12.58 11.64
C GLY A 69 13.51 13.11 10.58
N TYR A 70 12.96 12.26 9.73
CA TYR A 70 11.91 12.58 8.75
C TYR A 70 10.51 12.23 9.27
N ASN A 71 9.47 12.59 8.56
CA ASN A 71 8.07 12.21 8.81
C ASN A 71 7.61 12.39 10.28
N LYS A 72 8.09 13.46 10.92
CA LYS A 72 7.72 13.91 12.27
C LYS A 72 7.21 15.35 12.20
N ASP A 73 6.53 15.79 13.25
CA ASP A 73 6.05 17.17 13.39
C ASP A 73 7.14 18.19 13.07
N GLY A 74 6.85 19.10 12.13
CA GLY A 74 7.75 20.16 11.72
C GLY A 74 9.02 19.72 10.97
N LYS A 75 9.10 18.48 10.53
CA LYS A 75 10.21 17.93 9.75
C LYS A 75 9.81 17.64 8.31
N THR A 76 10.79 17.43 7.44
CA THR A 76 10.57 17.01 6.06
C THR A 76 9.80 15.69 6.02
N VAL A 77 8.74 15.66 5.23
CA VAL A 77 7.94 14.46 5.01
C VAL A 77 8.37 13.82 3.69
N ILE A 78 8.87 12.60 3.76
CA ILE A 78 9.06 11.74 2.60
C ILE A 78 7.71 11.05 2.34
N PRO A 79 7.10 11.21 1.16
CA PRO A 79 5.82 10.58 0.85
C PRO A 79 5.89 9.07 0.98
N VAL A 80 4.97 8.49 1.76
CA VAL A 80 4.82 7.03 1.94
C VAL A 80 3.39 6.64 1.60
N PHE A 81 3.26 5.59 0.80
CA PHE A 81 1.98 5.00 0.39
C PHE A 81 1.95 3.52 0.74
N GLY A 82 0.77 3.03 1.12
CA GLY A 82 0.49 1.64 1.46
C GLY A 82 -0.76 1.10 0.77
N VAL A 83 -1.21 -0.05 1.24
CA VAL A 83 -2.46 -0.73 0.84
C VAL A 83 -3.09 -1.34 2.08
N ASP A 84 -4.40 -1.37 2.17
CA ASP A 84 -5.35 -1.98 3.10
C ASP A 84 -6.22 -0.97 3.85
N ALA A 85 -5.77 0.27 4.05
CA ALA A 85 -6.45 1.29 4.85
C ALA A 85 -6.73 0.84 6.30
N THR A 86 -5.71 0.27 6.93
CA THR A 86 -5.76 -0.13 8.35
C THR A 86 -5.96 1.10 9.25
N ASP A 87 -6.48 0.90 10.46
CA ASP A 87 -6.70 2.01 11.40
C ASP A 87 -5.38 2.69 11.80
N ALA A 88 -4.27 1.94 11.85
CA ALA A 88 -2.95 2.48 12.11
C ALA A 88 -2.48 3.38 10.95
N ALA A 89 -2.69 2.95 9.68
CA ALA A 89 -2.37 3.76 8.51
C ALA A 89 -3.23 5.02 8.42
N LYS A 90 -4.54 4.93 8.69
CA LYS A 90 -5.43 6.10 8.76
C LYS A 90 -4.95 7.10 9.82
N SER A 91 -4.53 6.61 11.00
CA SER A 91 -3.95 7.45 12.05
C SER A 91 -2.65 8.13 11.60
N ALA A 92 -1.80 7.41 10.87
CA ALA A 92 -0.56 7.95 10.30
C ALA A 92 -0.84 9.00 9.20
N ILE A 93 -1.87 8.81 8.40
CA ILE A 93 -2.33 9.79 7.39
C ILE A 93 -2.85 11.04 8.10
N LYS A 94 -3.69 10.89 9.11
CA LYS A 94 -4.23 11.99 9.90
C LYS A 94 -3.14 12.82 10.59
N SER A 95 -2.08 12.17 11.08
CA SER A 95 -0.92 12.86 11.68
C SER A 95 0.05 13.45 10.66
N GLY A 96 -0.14 13.21 9.35
CA GLY A 96 0.74 13.68 8.29
C GLY A 96 2.05 12.91 8.14
N SER A 97 2.23 11.80 8.85
CA SER A 97 3.43 10.94 8.71
C SER A 97 3.35 9.97 7.52
N MET A 98 2.15 9.75 6.98
CA MET A 98 1.84 8.99 5.78
C MET A 98 0.97 9.83 4.85
N ILE A 99 1.09 9.68 3.54
CA ILE A 99 0.32 10.50 2.58
C ILE A 99 -0.99 9.82 2.19
N GLY A 100 -1.00 8.52 2.04
CA GLY A 100 -2.20 7.80 1.63
C GLY A 100 -2.01 6.30 1.59
N THR A 101 -3.13 5.62 1.47
CA THR A 101 -3.20 4.17 1.30
C THR A 101 -4.29 3.81 0.30
N ILE A 102 -4.29 2.59 -0.19
CA ILE A 102 -5.34 2.05 -1.04
C ILE A 102 -6.26 1.19 -0.18
N LYS A 103 -7.54 1.59 -0.10
CA LYS A 103 -8.57 0.84 0.60
C LYS A 103 -9.06 -0.31 -0.28
N GLN A 104 -9.00 -1.51 0.24
CA GLN A 104 -9.70 -2.67 -0.30
C GLN A 104 -11.17 -2.64 0.17
N ASP A 105 -12.11 -2.87 -0.74
CA ASP A 105 -13.54 -2.89 -0.39
C ASP A 105 -13.95 -4.27 0.13
N ALA A 106 -13.70 -4.51 1.41
CA ALA A 106 -14.01 -5.77 2.07
C ALA A 106 -15.53 -6.09 2.08
N GLU A 107 -16.38 -5.06 2.19
CA GLU A 107 -17.85 -5.23 2.15
C GLU A 107 -18.33 -5.62 0.75
N GLY A 108 -17.81 -4.95 -0.27
CA GLY A 108 -18.09 -5.31 -1.67
C GLY A 108 -17.62 -6.72 -2.01
N MET A 109 -16.43 -7.12 -1.54
CA MET A 109 -15.92 -8.49 -1.71
C MET A 109 -16.83 -9.51 -1.00
N ALA A 110 -17.22 -9.27 0.26
CA ALA A 110 -18.11 -10.16 1.00
C ALA A 110 -19.48 -10.28 0.34
N THR A 111 -20.03 -9.18 -0.15
CA THR A 111 -21.31 -9.14 -0.89
C THR A 111 -21.23 -9.95 -2.17
N ALA A 112 -20.16 -9.76 -2.97
CA ALA A 112 -19.98 -10.50 -4.21
C ALA A 112 -19.83 -12.01 -3.96
N ILE A 113 -19.02 -12.42 -2.97
CA ILE A 113 -18.84 -13.82 -2.57
C ILE A 113 -20.19 -14.43 -2.17
N THR A 114 -20.96 -13.73 -1.31
CA THR A 114 -22.26 -14.20 -0.84
C THR A 114 -23.25 -14.36 -1.99
N THR A 115 -23.27 -13.42 -2.94
CA THR A 115 -24.12 -13.47 -4.13
C THR A 115 -23.78 -14.68 -5.00
N VAL A 116 -22.50 -14.87 -5.32
CA VAL A 116 -22.02 -16.02 -6.10
C VAL A 116 -22.39 -17.34 -5.43
N MET A 117 -22.18 -17.45 -4.12
CA MET A 117 -22.53 -18.67 -3.35
C MET A 117 -24.03 -18.97 -3.42
N LYS A 118 -24.88 -17.96 -3.21
CA LYS A 118 -26.35 -18.13 -3.31
C LYS A 118 -26.79 -18.57 -4.71
N ASN A 119 -26.23 -17.95 -5.75
CA ASN A 119 -26.55 -18.31 -7.13
C ASN A 119 -26.18 -19.76 -7.42
N LEU A 120 -25.00 -20.21 -7.03
CA LEU A 120 -24.53 -21.58 -7.21
C LEU A 120 -25.46 -22.60 -6.46
N LEU A 121 -25.83 -22.28 -5.21
CA LEU A 121 -26.74 -23.13 -4.43
C LEU A 121 -28.14 -23.26 -5.07
N ASN A 122 -28.58 -22.20 -5.73
CA ASN A 122 -29.89 -22.18 -6.42
C ASN A 122 -29.83 -22.74 -7.87
N GLY A 123 -28.64 -23.11 -8.36
CA GLY A 123 -28.43 -23.61 -9.71
C GLY A 123 -28.61 -22.54 -10.80
N THR A 124 -28.47 -21.25 -10.44
CA THR A 124 -28.52 -20.13 -11.37
C THR A 124 -27.12 -19.72 -11.84
N ASN A 125 -27.03 -18.73 -12.74
CA ASN A 125 -25.72 -18.20 -13.19
C ASN A 125 -24.96 -17.60 -12.02
N ALA A 126 -23.73 -18.06 -11.81
CA ALA A 126 -22.88 -17.62 -10.68
C ALA A 126 -22.75 -16.09 -10.58
N LEU A 127 -22.72 -15.39 -11.71
CA LEU A 127 -22.55 -13.93 -11.77
C LEU A 127 -23.88 -13.16 -11.85
N GLU A 128 -25.01 -13.81 -11.72
CA GLU A 128 -26.33 -13.13 -11.72
C GLU A 128 -26.39 -12.10 -10.57
N GLY A 129 -26.78 -10.87 -10.91
CA GLY A 129 -26.85 -9.76 -9.93
C GLY A 129 -25.51 -9.12 -9.56
N ILE A 130 -24.41 -9.58 -10.13
CA ILE A 130 -23.12 -8.88 -10.03
C ILE A 130 -23.04 -7.80 -11.11
N ASP A 131 -22.59 -6.60 -10.75
CA ASP A 131 -22.37 -5.53 -11.71
C ASP A 131 -21.39 -5.98 -12.81
N SER A 132 -21.82 -5.84 -14.06
CA SER A 132 -21.03 -6.22 -15.24
C SER A 132 -19.71 -5.45 -15.35
N ALA A 133 -19.62 -4.25 -14.82
CA ALA A 133 -18.39 -3.47 -14.76
C ALA A 133 -17.31 -4.15 -13.87
N ASN A 134 -17.75 -4.96 -12.91
CA ASN A 134 -16.92 -5.70 -11.99
C ASN A 134 -16.62 -7.13 -12.46
N THR A 135 -17.15 -7.57 -13.61
CA THR A 135 -16.97 -8.95 -14.10
C THR A 135 -15.94 -9.02 -15.22
N VAL A 136 -15.16 -10.10 -15.24
CA VAL A 136 -14.23 -10.42 -16.33
C VAL A 136 -14.52 -11.84 -16.83
N GLY A 137 -15.00 -11.93 -18.05
CA GLY A 137 -15.48 -13.21 -18.61
C GLY A 137 -16.62 -13.78 -17.78
N THR A 138 -16.61 -15.09 -17.58
CA THR A 138 -17.66 -15.83 -16.86
C THR A 138 -17.21 -16.37 -15.50
N TRP A 139 -16.04 -15.97 -15.02
CA TRP A 139 -15.37 -16.64 -13.89
C TRP A 139 -14.71 -15.74 -12.86
N ARG A 140 -14.58 -14.43 -13.11
CA ARG A 140 -13.89 -13.54 -12.20
C ARG A 140 -14.70 -12.27 -11.90
N VAL A 141 -14.73 -11.90 -10.62
CA VAL A 141 -15.27 -10.63 -10.13
C VAL A 141 -14.13 -9.81 -9.57
N ASN A 142 -13.98 -8.58 -10.05
CA ASN A 142 -13.01 -7.59 -9.55
C ASN A 142 -13.78 -6.53 -8.77
N ILE A 143 -13.57 -6.48 -7.48
CA ILE A 143 -14.08 -5.37 -6.66
C ILE A 143 -13.07 -4.23 -6.73
N PRO A 144 -13.48 -3.01 -7.13
CA PRO A 144 -12.57 -1.90 -7.29
C PRO A 144 -12.00 -1.44 -5.94
N TYR A 145 -10.75 -1.01 -5.99
CA TYR A 145 -10.08 -0.37 -4.86
C TYR A 145 -10.30 1.14 -4.91
N SER A 146 -10.16 1.81 -3.76
CA SER A 146 -10.27 3.26 -3.67
C SER A 146 -9.06 3.85 -2.93
N ALA A 147 -8.68 5.08 -3.30
CA ALA A 147 -7.67 5.82 -2.56
C ALA A 147 -8.25 6.29 -1.22
N TYR A 148 -7.43 6.25 -0.17
CA TYR A 148 -7.69 6.87 1.11
C TYR A 148 -6.56 7.84 1.44
N THR A 149 -6.90 9.11 1.61
CA THR A 149 -5.98 10.22 1.91
C THR A 149 -6.58 11.08 3.02
N SER A 150 -5.89 12.13 3.43
CA SER A 150 -6.41 13.11 4.41
C SER A 150 -7.70 13.81 3.97
N GLU A 151 -8.03 13.78 2.67
CA GLU A 151 -9.27 14.35 2.11
C GLU A 151 -10.44 13.35 2.12
N SER A 152 -10.21 12.11 2.57
CA SER A 152 -11.22 11.03 2.55
C SER A 152 -12.04 10.96 3.85
N GLU A 153 -11.80 11.83 4.83
CA GLU A 153 -12.53 11.91 6.11
C GLU A 153 -13.73 12.87 6.03
#